data_026d720305a09ab8d13ccd043f01cfdb
#
_entry.id   026d720305a09ab8d13ccd043f01cfdb
#
_cell.length_a   1.000
_cell.length_b   1.000
_cell.length_c   1.000
_cell.angle_alpha   90.00
_cell.angle_beta   90.00
_cell.angle_gamma   90.00
#
_symmetry.space_group_name_H-M   'P 1'
#
loop_
_entity.id
_entity.type
_entity.pdbx_description
1 polymer ?
#
loop_
_entity_poly.entity_id
_entity_poly.type
_entity_poly.pdbx_seq_one_letter_code
_entity_poly.pdbx_strand_id
1 'polypeptide(L)'
;MARHGVGVSIQPNLVYPRGAIFLCPERERQIDERHPGAARFFLVHEYGHLALHTREEAVADEWAAKQLAAIPSERGTLRSVLMHFLEQGRVFDPLYGTGLDRGLRVAQAAQLPENEWPAELVTYAKSEAAKSASRTTLALKIGEGYANAAQMIVYLDRHPLGLLSNVDETNILELPSLLPGRHLLQAEQVWIYHIEAGAEKTEVARGLRAETEFDPMGKRLAVAFRFDGESVAIRVVPSR
;
A
#
# COMPACT_ATOMS: atom_id res chain seq x y z
N MET A 1 -7.05 -20.21 -1.15
CA MET A 1 -7.90 -19.04 -0.86
C MET A 1 -7.31 -18.33 0.35
N ALA A 2 -7.05 -17.05 0.24
CA ALA A 2 -6.58 -16.27 1.37
C ALA A 2 -7.60 -16.39 2.51
N ARG A 3 -7.13 -16.65 3.74
CA ARG A 3 -7.99 -16.96 4.90
C ARG A 3 -8.93 -15.82 5.33
N HIS A 4 -8.86 -14.63 4.70
CA HIS A 4 -9.55 -13.41 5.14
C HIS A 4 -10.31 -12.67 4.04
N GLY A 5 -10.20 -13.04 2.76
CA GLY A 5 -10.86 -12.34 1.66
C GLY A 5 -12.36 -12.69 1.55
N VAL A 6 -13.19 -11.69 1.22
CA VAL A 6 -14.60 -11.86 0.85
C VAL A 6 -14.71 -12.35 -0.57
N GLY A 7 -13.81 -11.89 -1.43
CA GLY A 7 -13.76 -12.21 -2.84
C GLY A 7 -12.34 -12.29 -3.38
N VAL A 8 -12.26 -12.64 -4.64
CA VAL A 8 -11.06 -12.56 -5.45
C VAL A 8 -11.45 -12.27 -6.90
N SER A 9 -10.78 -11.33 -7.52
CA SER A 9 -10.91 -11.03 -8.94
C SER A 9 -9.80 -11.70 -9.75
N ILE A 10 -10.17 -12.21 -10.91
CA ILE A 10 -9.24 -12.77 -11.90
C ILE A 10 -9.29 -11.88 -13.14
N GLN A 11 -8.14 -11.31 -13.50
CA GLN A 11 -8.01 -10.50 -14.71
C GLN A 11 -8.35 -11.33 -15.98
N PRO A 12 -8.76 -10.68 -17.07
CA PRO A 12 -9.03 -11.35 -18.33
C PRO A 12 -7.88 -12.27 -18.77
N ASN A 13 -8.23 -13.50 -19.10
CA ASN A 13 -7.29 -14.53 -19.56
C ASN A 13 -8.01 -15.53 -20.51
N LEU A 14 -7.32 -16.58 -20.94
CA LEU A 14 -7.90 -17.57 -21.87
C LEU A 14 -9.11 -18.33 -21.30
N VAL A 15 -9.15 -18.55 -19.99
CA VAL A 15 -10.27 -19.26 -19.32
C VAL A 15 -11.43 -18.29 -19.03
N TYR A 16 -11.09 -17.07 -18.63
CA TYR A 16 -12.04 -16.00 -18.30
C TYR A 16 -11.79 -14.77 -19.18
N PRO A 17 -12.26 -14.75 -20.44
CA PRO A 17 -11.92 -13.67 -21.39
C PRO A 17 -12.39 -12.27 -20.96
N ARG A 18 -13.38 -12.20 -20.06
CA ARG A 18 -13.87 -10.93 -19.47
C ARG A 18 -13.43 -10.71 -18.04
N GLY A 19 -12.53 -11.57 -17.53
CA GLY A 19 -12.23 -11.67 -16.10
C GLY A 19 -13.34 -12.40 -15.34
N ALA A 20 -13.13 -12.63 -14.06
CA ALA A 20 -14.10 -13.25 -13.16
C ALA A 20 -13.96 -12.71 -11.75
N ILE A 21 -15.08 -12.71 -11.01
CA ILE A 21 -15.10 -12.43 -9.57
C ILE A 21 -15.66 -13.66 -8.87
N PHE A 22 -14.92 -14.16 -7.91
CA PHE A 22 -15.33 -15.25 -7.03
C PHE A 22 -15.57 -14.69 -5.65
N LEU A 23 -16.77 -14.82 -5.15
CA LEU A 23 -17.16 -14.40 -3.81
C LEU A 23 -17.26 -15.62 -2.90
N CYS A 24 -17.07 -15.41 -1.62
CA CYS A 24 -17.29 -16.40 -0.58
C CYS A 24 -18.63 -16.10 0.13
N PRO A 25 -19.74 -16.80 -0.21
CA PRO A 25 -21.06 -16.48 0.35
C PRO A 25 -21.11 -16.52 1.88
N GLU A 26 -20.33 -17.43 2.47
CA GLU A 26 -20.24 -17.53 3.93
C GLU A 26 -19.61 -16.29 4.56
N ARG A 27 -18.57 -15.70 3.91
CA ARG A 27 -17.94 -14.47 4.37
C ARG A 27 -18.83 -13.26 4.17
N GLU A 28 -19.51 -13.18 3.04
CA GLU A 28 -20.51 -12.12 2.80
C GLU A 28 -21.57 -12.14 3.89
N ARG A 29 -22.14 -13.31 4.18
CA ARG A 29 -23.14 -13.48 5.24
C ARG A 29 -22.60 -13.06 6.60
N GLN A 30 -21.39 -13.49 6.99
CA GLN A 30 -20.77 -13.15 8.28
C GLN A 30 -20.54 -11.64 8.44
N ILE A 31 -20.21 -10.94 7.34
CA ILE A 31 -20.04 -9.50 7.36
C ILE A 31 -21.39 -8.80 7.48
N ASP A 32 -22.36 -9.19 6.66
CA ASP A 32 -23.68 -8.54 6.64
C ASP A 32 -24.50 -8.81 7.91
N GLU A 33 -24.28 -9.93 8.60
CA GLU A 33 -24.87 -10.17 9.92
C GLU A 33 -24.42 -9.15 10.97
N ARG A 34 -23.18 -8.64 10.86
CA ARG A 34 -22.64 -7.64 11.79
C ARG A 34 -22.82 -6.23 11.30
N HIS A 35 -22.63 -6.03 9.99
CA HIS A 35 -22.64 -4.75 9.33
C HIS A 35 -23.49 -4.83 8.06
N PRO A 36 -24.82 -4.70 8.18
CA PRO A 36 -25.76 -4.90 7.08
C PRO A 36 -25.39 -4.08 5.82
N GLY A 37 -25.22 -4.76 4.70
CA GLY A 37 -24.85 -4.19 3.41
C GLY A 37 -23.35 -3.98 3.20
N ALA A 38 -22.48 -4.20 4.19
CA ALA A 38 -21.05 -4.00 4.05
C ALA A 38 -20.40 -4.97 3.04
N ALA A 39 -20.92 -6.19 2.91
CA ALA A 39 -20.42 -7.16 1.93
C ALA A 39 -20.48 -6.63 0.49
N ARG A 40 -21.47 -5.80 0.17
CA ARG A 40 -21.60 -5.17 -1.15
C ARG A 40 -20.39 -4.30 -1.53
N PHE A 41 -19.76 -3.65 -0.56
CA PHE A 41 -18.53 -2.90 -0.81
C PHE A 41 -17.44 -3.79 -1.39
N PHE A 42 -17.26 -4.99 -0.86
CA PHE A 42 -16.22 -5.92 -1.32
C PHE A 42 -16.49 -6.45 -2.72
N LEU A 43 -17.76 -6.67 -3.10
CA LEU A 43 -18.10 -6.97 -4.49
C LEU A 43 -17.68 -5.85 -5.43
N VAL A 44 -17.97 -4.60 -5.08
CA VAL A 44 -17.59 -3.43 -5.89
C VAL A 44 -16.07 -3.24 -5.90
N HIS A 45 -15.38 -3.51 -4.78
CA HIS A 45 -13.92 -3.51 -4.69
C HIS A 45 -13.28 -4.53 -5.66
N GLU A 46 -13.76 -5.78 -5.68
CA GLU A 46 -13.26 -6.80 -6.63
C GLU A 46 -13.51 -6.39 -8.09
N TYR A 47 -14.64 -5.75 -8.35
CA TYR A 47 -14.90 -5.20 -9.67
C TYR A 47 -13.94 -4.05 -10.00
N GLY A 48 -13.51 -3.26 -9.01
CA GLY A 48 -12.49 -2.22 -9.15
C GLY A 48 -11.17 -2.76 -9.68
N HIS A 49 -10.71 -3.91 -9.18
CA HIS A 49 -9.53 -4.58 -9.71
C HIS A 49 -9.64 -4.89 -11.19
N LEU A 50 -10.81 -5.37 -11.63
CA LEU A 50 -11.06 -5.66 -13.06
C LEU A 50 -11.15 -4.38 -13.89
N ALA A 51 -11.90 -3.40 -13.42
CA ALA A 51 -12.19 -2.17 -14.16
C ALA A 51 -10.93 -1.31 -14.38
N LEU A 52 -10.02 -1.32 -13.42
CA LEU A 52 -8.79 -0.52 -13.43
C LEU A 52 -7.55 -1.33 -13.84
N HIS A 53 -7.69 -2.64 -14.07
CA HIS A 53 -6.57 -3.54 -14.32
C HIS A 53 -5.46 -3.44 -13.25
N THR A 54 -5.84 -3.23 -11.99
CA THR A 54 -4.92 -3.04 -10.87
C THR A 54 -4.91 -4.23 -9.93
N ARG A 55 -3.78 -4.43 -9.24
CA ARG A 55 -3.65 -5.35 -8.10
C ARG A 55 -3.51 -4.60 -6.77
N GLU A 56 -3.55 -3.27 -6.82
CA GLU A 56 -3.39 -2.43 -5.64
C GLU A 56 -4.71 -2.33 -4.88
N GLU A 57 -4.74 -2.89 -3.68
CA GLU A 57 -5.90 -2.92 -2.79
C GLU A 57 -6.40 -1.51 -2.45
N ALA A 58 -5.47 -0.58 -2.23
CA ALA A 58 -5.81 0.81 -1.93
C ALA A 58 -6.57 1.49 -3.08
N VAL A 59 -6.15 1.23 -4.32
CA VAL A 59 -6.78 1.78 -5.54
C VAL A 59 -8.17 1.18 -5.72
N ALA A 60 -8.34 -0.11 -5.46
CA ALA A 60 -9.64 -0.79 -5.53
C ALA A 60 -10.60 -0.29 -4.43
N ASP A 61 -10.12 -0.09 -3.20
CA ASP A 61 -10.89 0.50 -2.10
C ASP A 61 -11.41 1.91 -2.45
N GLU A 62 -10.53 2.78 -2.96
CA GLU A 62 -10.91 4.14 -3.36
C GLU A 62 -11.92 4.16 -4.51
N TRP A 63 -11.71 3.30 -5.49
CA TRP A 63 -12.62 3.18 -6.61
C TRP A 63 -14.00 2.73 -6.15
N ALA A 64 -14.08 1.67 -5.33
CA ALA A 64 -15.33 1.17 -4.78
C ALA A 64 -16.07 2.25 -3.97
N ALA A 65 -15.33 2.98 -3.13
CA ALA A 65 -15.88 4.07 -2.33
C ALA A 65 -16.52 5.16 -3.23
N LYS A 66 -15.82 5.58 -4.29
CA LYS A 66 -16.32 6.58 -5.25
C LYS A 66 -17.55 6.09 -6.00
N GLN A 67 -17.57 4.81 -6.45
CA GLN A 67 -18.72 4.26 -7.15
C GLN A 67 -19.96 4.20 -6.25
N LEU A 68 -19.80 3.72 -5.01
CA LEU A 68 -20.91 3.66 -4.07
C LEU A 68 -21.39 5.04 -3.63
N ALA A 69 -20.48 6.00 -3.44
CA ALA A 69 -20.85 7.38 -3.10
C ALA A 69 -21.68 8.09 -4.18
N ALA A 70 -21.49 7.70 -5.45
CA ALA A 70 -22.28 8.23 -6.56
C ALA A 70 -23.75 7.78 -6.54
N ILE A 71 -24.09 6.78 -5.72
CA ILE A 71 -25.43 6.20 -5.61
C ILE A 71 -26.01 6.56 -4.24
N PRO A 72 -26.98 7.47 -4.14
CA PRO A 72 -27.50 7.94 -2.85
C PRO A 72 -28.00 6.84 -1.92
N SER A 73 -28.60 5.77 -2.46
CA SER A 73 -29.08 4.61 -1.67
C SER A 73 -27.96 3.77 -1.07
N GLU A 74 -26.73 3.89 -1.54
CA GLU A 74 -25.56 3.13 -1.05
C GLU A 74 -24.83 3.83 0.11
N ARG A 75 -25.31 4.96 0.57
CA ARG A 75 -24.71 5.68 1.71
C ARG A 75 -24.71 4.85 2.99
N GLY A 76 -25.74 4.00 3.16
CA GLY A 76 -25.80 3.00 4.24
C GLY A 76 -24.68 1.98 4.15
N THR A 77 -24.42 1.45 2.96
CA THR A 77 -23.31 0.51 2.66
C THR A 77 -21.96 1.10 3.06
N LEU A 78 -21.70 2.37 2.69
CA LEU A 78 -20.46 3.05 3.07
C LEU A 78 -20.28 3.16 4.59
N ARG A 79 -21.34 3.53 5.32
CA ARG A 79 -21.28 3.58 6.79
C ARG A 79 -21.05 2.20 7.39
N SER A 80 -21.71 1.18 6.89
CA SER A 80 -21.56 -0.20 7.36
C SER A 80 -20.14 -0.72 7.15
N VAL A 81 -19.53 -0.44 6.00
CA VAL A 81 -18.14 -0.86 5.74
C VAL A 81 -17.13 -0.10 6.62
N LEU A 82 -17.37 1.17 6.94
CA LEU A 82 -16.52 1.88 7.89
C LEU A 82 -16.56 1.21 9.27
N MET A 83 -17.73 0.80 9.75
CA MET A 83 -17.87 0.05 11.00
C MET A 83 -17.15 -1.30 10.95
N HIS A 84 -17.25 -1.99 9.81
CA HIS A 84 -16.52 -3.25 9.60
C HIS A 84 -15.00 -3.06 9.69
N PHE A 85 -14.45 -2.01 9.06
CA PHE A 85 -13.03 -1.72 9.14
C PHE A 85 -12.58 -1.31 10.55
N LEU A 86 -13.42 -0.62 11.31
CA LEU A 86 -13.14 -0.30 12.70
C LEU A 86 -13.01 -1.54 13.59
N GLU A 87 -13.83 -2.57 13.36
CA GLU A 87 -13.69 -3.83 14.09
C GLU A 87 -12.34 -4.51 13.84
N GLN A 88 -11.76 -4.36 12.64
CA GLN A 88 -10.41 -4.83 12.34
C GLN A 88 -9.35 -4.01 13.08
N GLY A 89 -9.66 -2.77 13.40
CA GLY A 89 -8.85 -1.90 14.24
C GLY A 89 -7.45 -1.66 13.71
N ARG A 90 -6.46 -1.82 14.60
CA ARG A 90 -5.03 -1.58 14.32
C ARG A 90 -4.25 -2.84 13.95
N VAL A 91 -4.91 -3.96 13.76
CA VAL A 91 -4.24 -5.17 13.28
C VAL A 91 -3.75 -4.91 11.87
N PHE A 92 -2.44 -4.99 11.68
CA PHE A 92 -1.80 -4.71 10.39
C PHE A 92 -1.86 -5.95 9.49
N ASP A 93 -2.39 -5.77 8.31
CA ASP A 93 -2.33 -6.75 7.22
C ASP A 93 -1.35 -6.25 6.15
N PRO A 94 -0.37 -7.07 5.72
CA PRO A 94 0.63 -6.65 4.74
C PRO A 94 0.08 -6.21 3.38
N LEU A 95 -1.10 -6.70 3.00
CA LEU A 95 -1.74 -6.35 1.72
C LEU A 95 -2.67 -5.14 1.85
N TYR A 96 -3.37 -5.05 2.97
CA TYR A 96 -4.47 -4.09 3.13
C TYR A 96 -4.13 -2.92 4.06
N GLY A 97 -3.08 -3.03 4.87
CA GLY A 97 -2.82 -2.09 5.97
C GLY A 97 -3.69 -2.38 7.21
N THR A 98 -3.93 -1.38 8.02
CA THR A 98 -4.86 -1.51 9.15
C THR A 98 -6.30 -1.26 8.73
N GLY A 99 -7.26 -1.76 9.50
CA GLY A 99 -8.67 -1.44 9.29
C GLY A 99 -8.95 0.05 9.40
N LEU A 100 -8.27 0.76 10.30
CA LEU A 100 -8.38 2.21 10.44
C LEU A 100 -7.86 2.97 9.20
N ASP A 101 -6.74 2.52 8.60
CA ASP A 101 -6.21 3.10 7.36
C ASP A 101 -7.19 2.91 6.20
N ARG A 102 -7.75 1.69 6.07
CA ARG A 102 -8.76 1.39 5.05
C ARG A 102 -10.03 2.23 5.25
N GLY A 103 -10.53 2.30 6.48
CA GLY A 103 -11.71 3.11 6.81
C GLY A 103 -11.50 4.58 6.48
N LEU A 104 -10.34 5.14 6.83
CA LEU A 104 -10.01 6.54 6.52
C LEU A 104 -9.95 6.79 5.01
N ARG A 105 -9.29 5.92 4.26
CA ARG A 105 -9.21 5.97 2.80
C ARG A 105 -10.59 5.94 2.15
N VAL A 106 -11.45 5.00 2.58
CA VAL A 106 -12.81 4.86 2.06
C VAL A 106 -13.65 6.10 2.37
N ALA A 107 -13.60 6.62 3.59
CA ALA A 107 -14.35 7.80 3.99
C ALA A 107 -13.94 9.04 3.18
N GLN A 108 -12.64 9.24 2.97
CA GLN A 108 -12.07 10.33 2.18
C GLN A 108 -12.41 10.18 0.68
N ALA A 109 -12.23 9.00 0.10
CA ALA A 109 -12.51 8.74 -1.31
C ALA A 109 -14.00 8.90 -1.65
N ALA A 110 -14.88 8.48 -0.73
CA ALA A 110 -16.33 8.69 -0.84
C ALA A 110 -16.78 10.13 -0.54
N GLN A 111 -15.88 11.01 -0.10
CA GLN A 111 -16.17 12.37 0.33
C GLN A 111 -17.31 12.43 1.38
N LEU A 112 -17.35 11.45 2.27
CA LEU A 112 -18.32 11.45 3.35
C LEU A 112 -18.06 12.63 4.30
N PRO A 113 -19.09 13.38 4.72
CA PRO A 113 -18.92 14.42 5.73
C PRO A 113 -18.38 13.84 7.04
N GLU A 114 -17.48 14.55 7.73
CA GLU A 114 -16.83 14.07 8.97
C GLU A 114 -17.85 13.71 10.06
N ASN A 115 -19.00 14.40 10.10
CA ASN A 115 -20.07 14.09 11.03
C ASN A 115 -20.81 12.76 10.75
N GLU A 116 -20.53 12.12 9.63
CA GLU A 116 -21.02 10.79 9.29
C GLU A 116 -19.98 9.68 9.58
N TRP A 117 -18.78 10.08 9.96
CA TRP A 117 -17.73 9.13 10.29
C TRP A 117 -17.93 8.60 11.71
N PRO A 118 -17.57 7.35 11.99
CA PRO A 118 -17.46 6.86 13.35
C PRO A 118 -16.48 7.70 14.17
N ALA A 119 -16.79 7.95 15.46
CA ALA A 119 -15.97 8.83 16.30
C ALA A 119 -14.51 8.39 16.42
N GLU A 120 -14.25 7.08 16.44
CA GLU A 120 -12.90 6.51 16.46
C GLU A 120 -12.13 6.85 15.19
N LEU A 121 -12.79 6.83 14.03
CA LEU A 121 -12.17 7.17 12.75
C LEU A 121 -11.85 8.67 12.68
N VAL A 122 -12.72 9.54 13.20
CA VAL A 122 -12.45 10.98 13.35
C VAL A 122 -11.22 11.21 14.22
N THR A 123 -11.15 10.51 15.36
CA THR A 123 -10.00 10.61 16.28
C THR A 123 -8.71 10.13 15.61
N TYR A 124 -8.79 9.03 14.87
CA TYR A 124 -7.67 8.49 14.11
C TYR A 124 -7.21 9.47 13.02
N ALA A 125 -8.13 10.01 12.24
CA ALA A 125 -7.83 10.99 11.18
C ALA A 125 -7.13 12.23 11.73
N LYS A 126 -7.57 12.77 12.87
CA LYS A 126 -6.93 13.90 13.55
C LYS A 126 -5.52 13.55 14.03
N SER A 127 -5.33 12.35 14.58
CA SER A 127 -4.02 11.85 14.97
C SER A 127 -3.08 11.73 13.77
N GLU A 128 -3.56 11.19 12.65
CA GLU A 128 -2.78 11.06 11.42
C GLU A 128 -2.47 12.43 10.79
N ALA A 129 -3.42 13.36 10.79
CA ALA A 129 -3.19 14.73 10.33
C ALA A 129 -2.13 15.44 11.20
N ALA A 130 -2.17 15.27 12.52
CA ALA A 130 -1.16 15.81 13.42
C ALA A 130 0.23 15.19 13.18
N LYS A 131 0.29 13.86 13.00
CA LYS A 131 1.51 13.18 12.58
C LYS A 131 1.98 13.68 11.22
N SER A 132 1.08 13.86 10.24
CA SER A 132 1.41 14.35 8.91
C SER A 132 1.94 15.78 8.93
N ALA A 133 1.45 16.65 9.80
CA ALA A 133 1.99 18.00 9.97
C ALA A 133 3.41 18.01 10.51
N SER A 134 3.81 16.97 11.26
CA SER A 134 5.19 16.76 11.77
C SER A 134 6.03 15.84 10.86
N ARG A 135 5.50 15.39 9.73
CA ARG A 135 6.11 14.37 8.88
C ARG A 135 7.31 14.88 8.09
N THR A 136 8.41 14.19 8.27
CA THR A 136 9.50 14.18 7.30
C THR A 136 9.18 13.17 6.22
N THR A 137 8.95 13.63 4.99
CA THR A 137 8.83 12.75 3.83
C THR A 137 10.23 12.47 3.32
N LEU A 138 10.64 11.22 3.34
CA LEU A 138 11.90 10.77 2.76
C LEU A 138 11.60 10.26 1.36
N ALA A 139 12.07 10.96 0.34
CA ALA A 139 12.01 10.48 -1.04
C ALA A 139 13.33 9.79 -1.39
N LEU A 140 13.26 8.55 -1.79
CA LEU A 140 14.40 7.76 -2.23
C LEU A 140 14.46 7.80 -3.75
N LYS A 141 15.56 8.26 -4.30
CA LYS A 141 15.77 8.31 -5.75
C LYS A 141 17.08 7.60 -6.09
N ILE A 142 17.04 6.66 -7.03
CA ILE A 142 18.26 6.10 -7.62
C ILE A 142 18.93 7.20 -8.44
N GLY A 143 20.20 7.47 -8.14
CA GLY A 143 20.96 8.53 -8.80
C GLY A 143 21.11 8.30 -10.30
N GLU A 144 21.11 9.38 -11.08
CA GLU A 144 21.39 9.34 -12.51
C GLU A 144 22.81 8.82 -12.77
N GLY A 145 22.96 7.95 -13.75
CA GLY A 145 24.28 7.43 -14.18
C GLY A 145 24.36 5.92 -14.32
N TYR A 146 23.25 5.20 -14.13
CA TYR A 146 23.21 3.76 -14.27
C TYR A 146 22.73 3.36 -15.66
N ALA A 147 23.68 2.81 -16.44
CA ALA A 147 23.39 2.24 -17.76
C ALA A 147 22.82 0.81 -17.67
N ASN A 148 22.91 0.16 -16.51
CA ASN A 148 22.48 -1.22 -16.32
C ASN A 148 21.29 -1.32 -15.37
N ALA A 149 20.43 -2.31 -15.59
CA ALA A 149 19.31 -2.61 -14.72
C ALA A 149 19.79 -2.79 -13.27
N ALA A 150 19.38 -1.90 -12.39
CA ALA A 150 19.68 -1.97 -10.97
C ALA A 150 18.37 -2.06 -10.17
N GLN A 151 18.30 -3.07 -9.31
CA GLN A 151 17.20 -3.22 -8.36
C GLN A 151 17.79 -3.21 -6.95
N MET A 152 17.15 -2.50 -6.04
CA MET A 152 17.59 -2.39 -4.66
C MET A 152 16.42 -2.61 -3.72
N ILE A 153 16.55 -3.52 -2.77
CA ILE A 153 15.65 -3.57 -1.62
C ILE A 153 16.14 -2.55 -0.60
N VAL A 154 15.21 -1.70 -0.16
CA VAL A 154 15.46 -0.70 0.87
C VAL A 154 14.85 -1.15 2.19
N TYR A 155 15.59 -0.99 3.27
CA TYR A 155 15.18 -1.31 4.63
C TYR A 155 15.28 -0.07 5.50
N LEU A 156 14.32 0.10 6.39
CA LEU A 156 14.34 1.07 7.47
C LEU A 156 14.29 0.31 8.81
N ASP A 157 15.24 0.58 9.69
CA ASP A 157 15.33 -0.09 10.99
C ASP A 157 15.26 -1.62 10.87
N ARG A 158 15.91 -2.15 9.81
CA ARG A 158 15.93 -3.56 9.42
C ARG A 158 14.62 -4.14 8.89
N HIS A 159 13.58 -3.32 8.73
CA HIS A 159 12.32 -3.72 8.11
C HIS A 159 12.31 -3.34 6.63
N PRO A 160 11.94 -4.27 5.73
CA PRO A 160 11.87 -3.95 4.31
C PRO A 160 10.79 -2.90 4.04
N LEU A 161 11.16 -1.86 3.28
CA LEU A 161 10.26 -0.79 2.86
C LEU A 161 9.73 -0.99 1.45
N GLY A 162 10.58 -1.50 0.57
CA GLY A 162 10.21 -1.69 -0.82
C GLY A 162 11.40 -1.90 -1.74
N LEU A 163 11.10 -2.05 -3.01
CA LEU A 163 12.04 -2.23 -4.10
C LEU A 163 12.15 -0.94 -4.90
N LEU A 164 13.37 -0.45 -5.11
CA LEU A 164 13.69 0.57 -6.09
C LEU A 164 14.22 -0.12 -7.35
N SER A 165 13.73 0.30 -8.51
CA SER A 165 14.18 -0.22 -9.80
C SER A 165 14.35 0.94 -10.78
N ASN A 166 15.43 0.95 -11.53
CA ASN A 166 15.59 1.90 -12.63
C ASN A 166 15.04 1.35 -13.95
N VAL A 167 14.51 0.14 -13.94
CA VAL A 167 13.93 -0.51 -15.13
C VAL A 167 12.44 -0.19 -15.25
N ASP A 168 11.73 -0.08 -14.11
CA ASP A 168 10.26 -0.04 -14.06
C ASP A 168 9.70 1.32 -13.59
N GLU A 169 10.40 2.42 -13.78
CA GLU A 169 10.00 3.75 -13.29
C GLU A 169 9.79 3.85 -11.75
N THR A 170 9.96 2.76 -11.00
CA THR A 170 9.88 2.71 -9.53
C THR A 170 11.19 3.19 -8.88
N ASN A 171 11.69 4.32 -9.36
CA ASN A 171 12.94 4.91 -8.85
C ASN A 171 12.71 5.84 -7.64
N ILE A 172 11.50 6.01 -7.21
CA ILE A 172 11.12 6.80 -6.04
C ILE A 172 10.35 5.90 -5.07
N LEU A 173 10.79 5.89 -3.82
CA LEU A 173 10.11 5.24 -2.72
C LEU A 173 9.77 6.30 -1.67
N GLU A 174 8.51 6.48 -1.36
CA GLU A 174 8.07 7.35 -0.29
C GLU A 174 8.16 6.60 1.05
N LEU A 175 8.84 7.20 2.01
CA LEU A 175 8.90 6.65 3.35
C LEU A 175 7.70 7.11 4.18
N PRO A 176 7.19 6.22 5.04
CA PRO A 176 6.24 6.62 6.06
C PRO A 176 6.88 7.66 6.99
N SER A 177 6.05 8.36 7.73
CA SER A 177 6.52 9.29 8.75
C SER A 177 7.44 8.61 9.73
N LEU A 178 8.57 9.22 9.94
CA LEU A 178 9.54 8.77 10.93
C LEU A 178 9.32 9.51 12.25
N LEU A 179 9.40 8.78 13.34
CA LEU A 179 9.49 9.39 14.66
C LEU A 179 10.84 10.13 14.79
N PRO A 180 10.91 11.20 15.63
CA PRO A 180 12.19 11.78 15.96
C PRO A 180 13.13 10.75 16.56
N GLY A 181 14.40 10.79 16.19
CA GLY A 181 15.43 9.88 16.68
C GLY A 181 16.30 9.30 15.56
N ARG A 182 17.26 8.47 15.95
CA ARG A 182 18.14 7.82 14.98
C ARG A 182 17.44 6.65 14.32
N HIS A 183 17.51 6.63 13.00
CA HIS A 183 17.02 5.56 12.15
C HIS A 183 18.15 4.99 11.32
N LEU A 184 18.10 3.69 11.06
CA LEU A 184 19.05 2.98 10.20
C LEU A 184 18.40 2.77 8.82
N LEU A 185 18.96 3.39 7.81
CA LEU A 185 18.58 3.17 6.42
C LEU A 185 19.59 2.22 5.76
N GLN A 186 19.11 1.17 5.13
CA GLN A 186 19.94 0.19 4.45
C GLN A 186 19.42 -0.01 3.02
N ALA A 187 20.32 -0.26 2.10
CA ALA A 187 20.00 -0.65 0.72
C ALA A 187 20.84 -1.87 0.34
N GLU A 188 20.21 -2.81 -0.31
CA GLU A 188 20.84 -4.04 -0.79
C GLU A 188 20.52 -4.23 -2.26
N GLN A 189 21.54 -4.31 -3.09
CA GLN A 189 21.39 -4.64 -4.49
C GLN A 189 20.89 -6.07 -4.64
N VAL A 190 19.89 -6.27 -5.49
CA VAL A 190 19.32 -7.58 -5.77
C VAL A 190 19.19 -7.81 -7.27
N TRP A 191 19.29 -9.07 -7.67
CA TRP A 191 18.90 -9.53 -9.00
C TRP A 191 17.74 -10.51 -8.82
N ILE A 192 16.62 -10.24 -9.47
CA ILE A 192 15.44 -11.09 -9.44
C ILE A 192 15.41 -11.86 -10.77
N TYR A 193 15.54 -13.16 -10.68
CA TYR A 193 15.46 -14.06 -11.83
C TYR A 193 14.13 -14.79 -11.81
N HIS A 194 13.38 -14.68 -12.88
CA HIS A 194 12.24 -15.55 -13.13
C HIS A 194 12.72 -16.75 -13.94
N ILE A 195 12.75 -17.91 -13.31
CA ILE A 195 13.14 -19.15 -14.01
C ILE A 195 11.86 -19.75 -14.59
N GLU A 196 11.68 -19.59 -15.90
CA GLU A 196 10.65 -20.27 -16.67
C GLU A 196 11.08 -21.71 -16.98
N ALA A 197 10.72 -22.64 -16.13
CA ALA A 197 10.68 -24.05 -16.47
C ALA A 197 9.75 -24.78 -15.51
N GLY A 198 8.45 -24.72 -15.76
CA GLY A 198 7.47 -25.65 -15.17
C GLY A 198 7.07 -25.44 -13.71
N ALA A 199 7.75 -24.58 -12.97
CA ALA A 199 7.32 -24.04 -11.67
C ALA A 199 7.85 -22.61 -11.57
N GLU A 200 6.98 -21.66 -11.21
CA GLU A 200 7.38 -20.28 -10.92
C GLU A 200 8.32 -20.27 -9.71
N LYS A 201 9.61 -20.33 -9.95
CA LYS A 201 10.62 -20.17 -8.93
C LYS A 201 11.30 -18.84 -9.14
N THR A 202 11.06 -17.88 -8.22
CA THR A 202 11.77 -16.62 -8.19
C THR A 202 13.03 -16.82 -7.34
N GLU A 203 14.19 -16.67 -7.95
CA GLU A 203 15.47 -16.64 -7.22
C GLU A 203 15.93 -15.19 -7.07
N VAL A 204 16.36 -14.85 -5.86
CA VAL A 204 16.92 -13.53 -5.53
C VAL A 204 18.39 -13.70 -5.22
N ALA A 205 19.25 -13.21 -6.10
CA ALA A 205 20.67 -13.07 -5.80
C ALA A 205 20.89 -11.70 -5.14
N ARG A 206 21.76 -11.66 -4.12
CA ARG A 206 22.07 -10.47 -3.34
C ARG A 206 23.48 -9.97 -3.68
N GLY A 207 23.61 -8.67 -3.78
CA GLY A 207 24.85 -8.01 -4.15
C GLY A 207 25.35 -7.02 -3.11
N LEU A 208 25.75 -5.86 -3.59
CA LEU A 208 26.32 -4.79 -2.78
C LEU A 208 25.31 -4.25 -1.77
N ARG A 209 25.82 -3.91 -0.58
CA ARG A 209 25.01 -3.38 0.51
C ARG A 209 25.60 -2.09 1.04
N ALA A 210 24.74 -1.15 1.37
CA ALA A 210 25.11 0.08 2.07
C ALA A 210 24.16 0.34 3.22
N GLU A 211 24.65 1.04 4.23
CA GLU A 211 23.83 1.49 5.36
C GLU A 211 24.28 2.88 5.83
N THR A 212 23.35 3.62 6.36
CA THR A 212 23.61 4.91 6.99
C THR A 212 22.62 5.18 8.12
N GLU A 213 23.11 5.80 9.19
CA GLU A 213 22.22 6.32 10.23
C GLU A 213 21.84 7.77 9.92
N PHE A 214 20.60 8.14 10.20
CA PHE A 214 20.14 9.52 10.07
C PHE A 214 19.08 9.84 11.13
N ASP A 215 18.92 11.13 11.39
CA ASP A 215 17.86 11.65 12.29
C ASP A 215 16.98 12.60 11.44
N PRO A 216 15.71 12.28 11.27
CA PRO A 216 14.80 13.10 10.47
C PRO A 216 14.55 14.49 11.07
N MET A 217 14.63 14.67 12.42
CA MET A 217 14.48 15.97 13.10
C MET A 217 13.34 16.86 12.57
N GLY A 218 12.25 16.28 12.08
CA GLY A 218 11.14 17.02 11.49
C GLY A 218 11.47 17.73 10.16
N LYS A 219 12.55 17.35 9.48
CA LYS A 219 12.98 17.94 8.21
C LYS A 219 12.58 17.03 7.06
N ARG A 220 12.22 17.65 5.94
CA ARG A 220 12.16 16.91 4.68
C ARG A 220 13.59 16.49 4.31
N LEU A 221 13.79 15.21 4.13
CA LEU A 221 15.07 14.67 3.70
C LEU A 221 14.91 14.07 2.29
N ALA A 222 15.91 14.24 1.46
CA ALA A 222 16.05 13.50 0.22
C ALA A 222 17.18 12.49 0.39
N VAL A 223 16.95 11.25 0.04
CA VAL A 223 17.97 10.22 0.04
C VAL A 223 18.28 9.85 -1.39
N ALA A 224 19.55 9.99 -1.75
CA ALA A 224 20.05 9.53 -3.03
C ALA A 224 20.88 8.27 -2.82
N PHE A 225 20.53 7.22 -3.53
CA PHE A 225 21.39 6.05 -3.68
C PHE A 225 22.29 6.30 -4.90
N ARG A 226 23.58 6.24 -4.69
CA ARG A 226 24.56 6.27 -5.76
C ARG A 226 25.16 4.88 -5.86
N PHE A 227 25.10 4.34 -7.01
CA PHE A 227 25.69 3.04 -7.34
C PHE A 227 26.65 3.27 -8.52
N ASP A 228 27.87 2.82 -8.43
CA ASP A 228 28.93 3.03 -9.44
C ASP A 228 29.45 1.70 -10.05
N GLY A 229 28.75 0.58 -9.79
CA GLY A 229 29.11 -0.76 -10.23
C GLY A 229 29.95 -1.55 -9.23
N GLU A 230 30.67 -0.87 -8.39
CA GLU A 230 31.56 -1.48 -7.40
C GLU A 230 31.10 -1.19 -5.97
N SER A 231 30.34 -0.13 -5.76
CA SER A 231 29.85 0.27 -4.45
C SER A 231 28.44 0.85 -4.49
N VAL A 232 27.74 0.78 -3.37
CA VAL A 232 26.48 1.47 -3.11
C VAL A 232 26.73 2.52 -2.04
N ALA A 233 26.40 3.78 -2.30
CA ALA A 233 26.48 4.84 -1.33
C ALA A 233 25.09 5.43 -1.08
N ILE A 234 24.77 5.71 0.19
CA ILE A 234 23.54 6.37 0.60
C ILE A 234 23.88 7.78 1.04
N ARG A 235 23.28 8.77 0.39
CA ARG A 235 23.45 10.18 0.77
C ARG A 235 22.11 10.74 1.24
N VAL A 236 22.05 11.13 2.50
CA VAL A 236 20.92 11.82 3.11
C VAL A 236 21.18 13.31 3.07
N VAL A 237 20.31 14.08 2.45
CA VAL A 237 20.43 15.55 2.37
C VAL A 237 19.09 16.21 2.73
N PRO A 238 19.09 17.42 3.32
CA PRO A 238 17.86 18.18 3.48
C PRO A 238 17.20 18.39 2.11
N SER A 239 15.90 18.12 2.02
CA SER A 239 15.10 18.47 0.83
C SER A 239 14.84 19.97 0.88
N ARG A 240 15.07 20.65 -0.24
CA ARG A 240 14.73 22.05 -0.42
C ARG A 240 13.24 22.28 -0.61
#